data_b90e339e3f6423d7c4048be21cc3a8d0
#
_entry.id   b90e339e3f6423d7c4048be21cc3a8d0
#
_cell.length_a   1.000
_cell.length_b   1.000
_cell.length_c   1.000
_cell.angle_alpha   90.00
_cell.angle_beta   90.00
_cell.angle_gamma   90.00
#
_symmetry.space_group_name_H-M   'P 1'
#
loop_
_entity.id
_entity.type
_entity.pdbx_description
1 polymer ?
#
loop_
_entity_poly.entity_id
_entity_poly.type
_entity_poly.pdbx_seq_one_letter_code
_entity_poly.pdbx_strand_id
1 'polypeptide(L)'
;MSYSIETYDKAQSILDRRKEKATLEAQDRADELCAKIPELNTINRKLAQIGLNISKTFFTSQNPKEDIDRLRTESLALQEEKKNLLKKNGYGENALAIKYTCPACEDTGFINGRRCKCFINLLKDIEREKIEKIAPLEECTFETFNTEYYPNNAENGEISPRRRAEKIKENCIRYATNFSKNSKSLFFMGGTGLGKTHLSLAIANVAINKGYSVIYGTAQNILGDLQNENFGRLDNLKYRENEILDVDLLILDDLGTEFKNAYTVSCLYNIINTRIGAKLPTIISTNYTIKELLDFYDQRITSRITGEYSLLTLEGNDIRYIKK
;
A
#
# COMPACT_ATOMS: atom_id res chain seq x y z
N MET A 1 -6.66 -7.09 4.83
CA MET A 1 -5.68 -6.05 4.50
C MET A 1 -5.59 -5.15 5.71
N SER A 2 -4.46 -5.20 6.40
CA SER A 2 -4.20 -4.43 7.64
C SER A 2 -3.16 -3.34 7.35
N TYR A 3 -3.55 -2.38 6.48
CA TYR A 3 -2.76 -1.16 6.34
C TYR A 3 -2.83 -0.34 7.63
N SER A 4 -1.83 0.48 7.92
CA SER A 4 -1.86 1.39 9.06
C SER A 4 -2.96 2.43 8.90
N ILE A 5 -3.43 2.98 10.02
CA ILE A 5 -4.43 4.07 10.04
C ILE A 5 -3.91 5.24 9.21
N GLU A 6 -2.64 5.58 9.35
CA GLU A 6 -1.99 6.65 8.59
C GLU A 6 -2.09 6.44 7.07
N THR A 7 -1.88 5.19 6.60
CA THR A 7 -2.01 4.86 5.17
C THR A 7 -3.44 5.06 4.69
N TYR A 8 -4.44 4.66 5.49
CA TYR A 8 -5.85 4.90 5.16
C TYR A 8 -6.19 6.38 5.12
N ASP A 9 -5.78 7.15 6.13
CA ASP A 9 -6.07 8.59 6.22
C ASP A 9 -5.42 9.35 5.06
N LYS A 10 -4.17 9.01 4.71
CA LYS A 10 -3.48 9.59 3.56
C LYS A 10 -4.22 9.28 2.25
N ALA A 11 -4.65 8.03 2.05
CA ALA A 11 -5.39 7.63 0.86
C ALA A 11 -6.75 8.35 0.76
N GLN A 12 -7.48 8.45 1.87
CA GLN A 12 -8.75 9.16 1.94
C GLN A 12 -8.56 10.65 1.64
N SER A 13 -7.58 11.29 2.26
CA SER A 13 -7.25 12.69 2.01
C SER A 13 -6.92 12.99 0.54
N ILE A 14 -6.29 12.04 -0.18
CA ILE A 14 -6.04 12.17 -1.62
C ILE A 14 -7.36 12.13 -2.39
N LEU A 15 -8.27 11.22 -2.07
CA LEU A 15 -9.57 11.13 -2.73
C LEU A 15 -10.44 12.37 -2.47
N ASP A 16 -10.46 12.84 -1.23
CA ASP A 16 -11.24 14.04 -0.85
C ASP A 16 -10.75 15.27 -1.64
N ARG A 17 -9.42 15.45 -1.75
CA ARG A 17 -8.83 16.51 -2.58
C ARG A 17 -9.16 16.36 -4.06
N ARG A 18 -9.17 15.14 -4.62
CA ARG A 18 -9.58 14.90 -6.01
C ARG A 18 -11.03 15.28 -6.24
N LYS A 19 -11.91 14.89 -5.34
CA LYS A 19 -13.34 15.20 -5.38
C LYS A 19 -13.60 16.69 -5.29
N GLU A 20 -12.95 17.37 -4.34
CA GLU A 20 -13.04 18.82 -4.16
C GLU A 20 -12.58 19.55 -5.44
N LYS A 21 -11.41 19.19 -5.96
CA LYS A 21 -10.88 19.74 -7.21
C LYS A 21 -11.83 19.56 -8.38
N ALA A 22 -12.37 18.34 -8.57
CA ALA A 22 -13.32 18.06 -9.64
C ALA A 22 -14.60 18.89 -9.50
N THR A 23 -15.06 19.12 -8.27
CA THR A 23 -16.24 19.93 -8.00
C THR A 23 -15.97 21.42 -8.29
N LEU A 24 -14.84 21.96 -7.86
CA LEU A 24 -14.45 23.34 -8.15
C LEU A 24 -14.31 23.58 -9.67
N GLU A 25 -13.60 22.69 -10.36
CA GLU A 25 -13.46 22.78 -11.82
C GLU A 25 -14.81 22.71 -12.57
N ALA A 26 -15.77 21.94 -12.04
CA ALA A 26 -17.13 21.90 -12.59
C ALA A 26 -17.89 23.20 -12.33
N GLN A 27 -17.70 23.80 -11.15
CA GLN A 27 -18.27 25.09 -10.79
C GLN A 27 -17.73 26.20 -11.70
N ASP A 28 -16.41 26.29 -11.87
CA ASP A 28 -15.75 27.26 -12.75
C ASP A 28 -16.27 27.15 -14.18
N ARG A 29 -16.37 25.91 -14.71
CA ARG A 29 -16.95 25.67 -16.03
C ARG A 29 -18.42 26.10 -16.11
N ALA A 30 -19.20 25.90 -15.04
CA ALA A 30 -20.59 26.32 -15.00
C ALA A 30 -20.71 27.85 -15.01
N ASP A 31 -19.87 28.52 -14.27
CA ASP A 31 -19.87 30.00 -14.19
C ASP A 31 -19.44 30.61 -15.54
N GLU A 32 -18.38 30.05 -16.18
CA GLU A 32 -17.98 30.47 -17.52
C GLU A 32 -19.09 30.28 -18.56
N LEU A 33 -19.77 29.12 -18.54
CA LEU A 33 -20.86 28.85 -19.48
C LEU A 33 -22.10 29.71 -19.20
N CYS A 34 -22.40 29.96 -17.95
CA CYS A 34 -23.49 30.88 -17.56
C CYS A 34 -23.20 32.35 -17.97
N ALA A 35 -21.93 32.75 -17.98
CA ALA A 35 -21.53 34.07 -18.48
C ALA A 35 -21.67 34.17 -20.01
N LYS A 36 -21.36 33.08 -20.74
CA LYS A 36 -21.48 33.00 -22.21
C LYS A 36 -22.90 32.80 -22.70
N ILE A 37 -23.74 32.12 -21.94
CA ILE A 37 -25.11 31.72 -22.25
C ILE A 37 -26.04 32.14 -21.09
N PRO A 38 -26.49 33.41 -21.05
CA PRO A 38 -27.28 33.93 -19.93
C PRO A 38 -28.57 33.16 -19.62
N GLU A 39 -29.16 32.51 -20.63
CA GLU A 39 -30.39 31.70 -20.52
C GLU A 39 -30.18 30.51 -19.55
N LEU A 40 -28.94 29.99 -19.43
CA LEU A 40 -28.61 28.92 -18.46
C LEU A 40 -28.89 29.37 -17.05
N ASN A 41 -28.63 30.64 -16.68
CA ASN A 41 -28.92 31.18 -15.39
C ASN A 41 -30.40 31.11 -15.03
N THR A 42 -31.27 31.41 -16.01
CA THR A 42 -32.71 31.36 -15.85
C THR A 42 -33.19 29.94 -15.60
N ILE A 43 -32.70 28.99 -16.38
CA ILE A 43 -33.02 27.55 -16.21
C ILE A 43 -32.51 27.04 -14.87
N ASN A 44 -31.26 27.37 -14.46
CA ASN A 44 -30.69 26.97 -13.20
C ASN A 44 -31.49 27.51 -11.98
N ARG A 45 -31.95 28.77 -12.04
CA ARG A 45 -32.83 29.35 -10.98
C ARG A 45 -34.17 28.61 -10.89
N LYS A 46 -34.80 28.30 -12.02
CA LYS A 46 -36.05 27.50 -12.04
C LYS A 46 -35.84 26.11 -11.45
N LEU A 47 -34.76 25.41 -11.83
CA LEU A 47 -34.42 24.10 -11.28
C LEU A 47 -34.17 24.16 -9.75
N ALA A 48 -33.44 25.16 -9.27
CA ALA A 48 -33.23 25.38 -7.85
C ALA A 48 -34.56 25.64 -7.09
N GLN A 49 -35.47 26.43 -7.68
CA GLN A 49 -36.78 26.70 -7.09
C GLN A 49 -37.66 25.46 -7.00
N ILE A 50 -37.61 24.58 -8.05
CA ILE A 50 -38.30 23.30 -8.03
C ILE A 50 -37.76 22.41 -6.90
N GLY A 51 -36.42 22.33 -6.72
CA GLY A 51 -35.81 21.59 -5.60
C GLY A 51 -36.31 22.04 -4.24
N LEU A 52 -36.39 23.38 -4.01
CA LEU A 52 -36.95 23.94 -2.80
C LEU A 52 -38.45 23.62 -2.64
N ASN A 53 -39.21 23.66 -3.72
CA ASN A 53 -40.64 23.36 -3.69
C ASN A 53 -40.89 21.88 -3.38
N ILE A 54 -40.12 20.95 -3.92
CA ILE A 54 -40.21 19.51 -3.58
C ILE A 54 -40.05 19.30 -2.08
N SER A 55 -39.03 19.91 -1.47
CA SER A 55 -38.79 19.81 -0.05
C SER A 55 -39.95 20.40 0.80
N LYS A 56 -40.54 21.50 0.36
CA LYS A 56 -41.71 22.13 1.04
C LYS A 56 -42.98 21.30 0.90
N THR A 57 -43.22 20.70 -0.30
CA THR A 57 -44.40 19.90 -0.60
C THR A 57 -44.56 18.72 0.35
N PHE A 58 -43.46 18.11 0.79
CA PHE A 58 -43.48 17.03 1.78
C PHE A 58 -44.17 17.42 3.10
N PHE A 59 -44.08 18.70 3.50
CA PHE A 59 -44.56 19.18 4.79
C PHE A 59 -45.88 19.99 4.69
N THR A 60 -46.25 20.48 3.49
CA THR A 60 -47.36 21.43 3.36
C THR A 60 -48.49 21.01 2.42
N SER A 61 -48.26 19.97 1.56
CA SER A 61 -49.27 19.57 0.58
C SER A 61 -50.29 18.61 1.16
N GLN A 62 -51.55 18.73 0.70
CA GLN A 62 -52.61 17.77 0.95
C GLN A 62 -52.50 16.50 0.09
N ASN A 63 -51.86 16.61 -1.11
CA ASN A 63 -51.60 15.51 -2.03
C ASN A 63 -50.11 15.49 -2.45
N PRO A 64 -49.18 15.17 -1.54
CA PRO A 64 -47.74 15.31 -1.78
C PRO A 64 -47.25 14.51 -3.01
N LYS A 65 -47.84 13.34 -3.27
CA LYS A 65 -47.42 12.45 -4.37
C LYS A 65 -47.67 13.09 -5.74
N GLU A 66 -48.87 13.60 -5.98
CA GLU A 66 -49.25 14.23 -7.26
C GLU A 66 -48.45 15.52 -7.53
N ASP A 67 -48.27 16.33 -6.48
CA ASP A 67 -47.50 17.57 -6.60
C ASP A 67 -46.02 17.29 -6.87
N ILE A 68 -45.44 16.27 -6.22
CA ILE A 68 -44.05 15.85 -6.50
C ILE A 68 -43.91 15.32 -7.91
N ASP A 69 -44.84 14.51 -8.41
CA ASP A 69 -44.81 13.98 -9.78
C ASP A 69 -44.90 15.11 -10.82
N ARG A 70 -45.71 16.14 -10.57
CA ARG A 70 -45.78 17.35 -11.43
C ARG A 70 -44.43 18.10 -11.41
N LEU A 71 -43.86 18.39 -10.24
CA LEU A 71 -42.57 19.08 -10.09
C LEU A 71 -41.45 18.29 -10.74
N ARG A 72 -41.48 16.97 -10.67
CA ARG A 72 -40.53 16.08 -11.33
C ARG A 72 -40.62 16.19 -12.86
N THR A 73 -41.82 16.23 -13.41
CA THR A 73 -42.04 16.37 -14.86
C THR A 73 -41.53 17.73 -15.36
N GLU A 74 -41.78 18.80 -14.60
CA GLU A 74 -41.26 20.14 -14.90
C GLU A 74 -39.73 20.19 -14.82
N SER A 75 -39.14 19.56 -13.81
CA SER A 75 -37.67 19.44 -13.66
C SER A 75 -37.04 18.72 -14.86
N LEU A 76 -37.62 17.62 -15.29
CA LEU A 76 -37.12 16.86 -16.47
C LEU A 76 -37.18 17.68 -17.75
N ALA A 77 -38.28 18.43 -17.97
CA ALA A 77 -38.40 19.32 -19.11
C ALA A 77 -37.35 20.42 -19.15
N LEU A 78 -37.08 21.06 -17.98
CA LEU A 78 -36.03 22.07 -17.87
C LEU A 78 -34.61 21.48 -18.04
N GLN A 79 -34.37 20.26 -17.60
CA GLN A 79 -33.11 19.59 -17.82
C GLN A 79 -32.87 19.30 -19.30
N GLU A 80 -33.91 18.91 -20.02
CA GLU A 80 -33.84 18.69 -21.48
C GLU A 80 -33.64 20.01 -22.22
N GLU A 81 -34.34 21.09 -21.81
CA GLU A 81 -34.13 22.43 -22.35
C GLU A 81 -32.68 22.88 -22.16
N LYS A 82 -32.10 22.64 -20.97
CA LYS A 82 -30.69 22.93 -20.66
C LYS A 82 -29.74 22.19 -21.59
N LYS A 83 -29.97 20.90 -21.83
CA LYS A 83 -29.14 20.09 -22.75
C LYS A 83 -29.21 20.62 -24.17
N ASN A 84 -30.41 20.91 -24.62
CA ASN A 84 -30.61 21.44 -25.98
C ASN A 84 -29.95 22.81 -26.17
N LEU A 85 -30.02 23.68 -25.16
CA LEU A 85 -29.34 24.97 -25.15
C LEU A 85 -27.81 24.82 -25.20
N LEU A 86 -27.23 23.89 -24.47
CA LEU A 86 -25.80 23.58 -24.53
C LEU A 86 -25.41 23.09 -25.94
N LYS A 87 -26.15 22.13 -26.51
CA LYS A 87 -25.93 21.64 -27.87
C LYS A 87 -26.00 22.76 -28.92
N LYS A 88 -27.00 23.62 -28.84
CA LYS A 88 -27.17 24.75 -29.77
C LYS A 88 -25.97 25.70 -29.76
N ASN A 89 -25.30 25.82 -28.60
CA ASN A 89 -24.11 26.66 -28.47
C ASN A 89 -22.79 25.89 -28.67
N GLY A 90 -22.83 24.66 -29.21
CA GLY A 90 -21.64 23.86 -29.55
C GLY A 90 -21.02 23.10 -28.40
N TYR A 91 -21.69 23.00 -27.26
CA TYR A 91 -21.21 22.25 -26.10
C TYR A 91 -21.84 20.85 -26.02
N GLY A 92 -21.09 19.88 -25.53
CA GLY A 92 -21.62 18.53 -25.26
C GLY A 92 -22.64 18.51 -24.12
N GLU A 93 -23.56 17.54 -24.13
CA GLU A 93 -24.60 17.39 -23.09
C GLU A 93 -24.03 17.34 -21.67
N ASN A 94 -22.83 16.78 -21.51
CA ASN A 94 -22.11 16.59 -20.23
C ASN A 94 -21.10 17.71 -19.94
N ALA A 95 -21.18 18.88 -20.62
CA ALA A 95 -20.24 19.97 -20.43
C ALA A 95 -20.17 20.47 -18.99
N LEU A 96 -21.29 20.41 -18.27
CA LEU A 96 -21.43 20.83 -16.87
C LEU A 96 -21.27 19.69 -15.86
N ALA A 97 -21.06 18.45 -16.31
CA ALA A 97 -20.91 17.33 -15.41
C ALA A 97 -19.58 17.42 -14.64
N ILE A 98 -19.59 16.94 -13.40
CA ILE A 98 -18.37 16.79 -12.60
C ILE A 98 -17.53 15.68 -13.23
N LYS A 99 -16.25 15.96 -13.50
CA LYS A 99 -15.31 15.01 -14.09
C LYS A 99 -14.43 14.42 -13.00
N TYR A 100 -14.93 13.39 -12.35
CA TYR A 100 -14.17 12.67 -11.33
C TYR A 100 -12.96 11.94 -11.91
N THR A 101 -11.88 11.82 -11.13
CA THR A 101 -10.69 11.03 -11.50
C THR A 101 -11.06 9.54 -11.61
N CYS A 102 -11.90 9.06 -10.71
CA CYS A 102 -12.49 7.72 -10.78
C CYS A 102 -14.00 7.79 -11.02
N PRO A 103 -14.48 7.62 -12.26
CA PRO A 103 -15.91 7.67 -12.55
C PRO A 103 -16.73 6.58 -11.85
N ALA A 104 -16.08 5.44 -11.48
CA ALA A 104 -16.76 4.30 -10.90
C ALA A 104 -17.24 4.55 -9.46
N CYS A 105 -16.48 5.31 -8.68
CA CYS A 105 -16.84 5.64 -7.29
C CYS A 105 -16.99 7.15 -7.06
N GLU A 106 -16.86 7.97 -8.09
CA GLU A 106 -16.93 9.43 -7.99
C GLU A 106 -15.97 10.00 -6.92
N ASP A 107 -14.74 9.44 -6.91
CA ASP A 107 -13.66 9.73 -5.96
C ASP A 107 -14.03 9.56 -4.48
N THR A 108 -15.07 8.78 -4.17
CA THR A 108 -15.43 8.42 -2.78
C THR A 108 -14.58 7.27 -2.22
N GLY A 109 -13.95 6.49 -3.10
CA GLY A 109 -13.19 5.29 -2.72
C GLY A 109 -14.04 4.05 -2.47
N PHE A 110 -15.38 4.13 -2.54
CA PHE A 110 -16.29 3.03 -2.22
C PHE A 110 -17.40 2.88 -3.26
N ILE A 111 -17.79 1.63 -3.53
CA ILE A 111 -18.92 1.25 -4.37
C ILE A 111 -19.75 0.20 -3.61
N ASN A 112 -21.00 0.50 -3.30
CA ASN A 112 -21.90 -0.41 -2.56
C ASN A 112 -21.28 -0.97 -1.26
N GLY A 113 -20.62 -0.12 -0.48
CA GLY A 113 -19.95 -0.49 0.78
C GLY A 113 -18.64 -1.27 0.63
N ARG A 114 -18.18 -1.53 -0.61
CA ARG A 114 -16.90 -2.18 -0.90
C ARG A 114 -15.88 -1.16 -1.40
N ARG A 115 -14.61 -1.41 -1.09
CA ARG A 115 -13.51 -0.55 -1.56
C ARG A 115 -13.40 -0.58 -3.08
N CYS A 116 -13.32 0.60 -3.69
CA CYS A 116 -13.07 0.75 -5.11
C CYS A 116 -11.62 0.37 -5.45
N LYS A 117 -11.39 -0.07 -6.68
CA LYS A 117 -10.04 -0.35 -7.19
C LYS A 117 -9.11 0.86 -7.08
N CYS A 118 -9.62 2.08 -7.30
CA CYS A 118 -8.82 3.31 -7.17
C CYS A 118 -8.29 3.50 -5.74
N PHE A 119 -9.10 3.21 -4.71
CA PHE A 119 -8.69 3.30 -3.32
C PHE A 119 -7.65 2.22 -2.97
N ILE A 120 -7.85 0.99 -3.45
CA ILE A 120 -6.88 -0.10 -3.27
C ILE A 120 -5.54 0.25 -3.92
N ASN A 121 -5.56 0.84 -5.12
CA ASN A 121 -4.33 1.26 -5.78
C ASN A 121 -3.61 2.37 -5.02
N LEU A 122 -4.34 3.37 -4.50
CA LEU A 122 -3.75 4.41 -3.66
C LEU A 122 -3.07 3.84 -2.42
N LEU A 123 -3.70 2.85 -1.74
CA LEU A 123 -3.07 2.18 -0.60
C LEU A 123 -1.75 1.51 -0.99
N LYS A 124 -1.71 0.82 -2.14
CA LYS A 124 -0.49 0.18 -2.66
C LYS A 124 0.60 1.22 -3.00
N ASP A 125 0.21 2.31 -3.64
CA ASP A 125 1.14 3.37 -4.04
C ASP A 125 1.76 4.04 -2.79
N ILE A 126 0.96 4.27 -1.75
CA ILE A 126 1.44 4.82 -0.47
C ILE A 126 2.41 3.86 0.23
N GLU A 127 2.11 2.55 0.25
CA GLU A 127 3.03 1.56 0.84
C GLU A 127 4.35 1.49 0.05
N ARG A 128 4.31 1.53 -1.28
CA ARG A 128 5.50 1.61 -2.12
C ARG A 128 6.33 2.85 -1.80
N GLU A 129 5.68 4.02 -1.75
CA GLU A 129 6.35 5.28 -1.45
C GLU A 129 7.04 5.26 -0.07
N LYS A 130 6.44 4.60 0.92
CA LYS A 130 7.05 4.45 2.25
C LYS A 130 8.35 3.65 2.18
N ILE A 131 8.35 2.54 1.47
CA ILE A 131 9.54 1.68 1.35
C ILE A 131 10.59 2.34 0.43
N GLU A 132 10.18 2.96 -0.68
CA GLU A 132 11.10 3.60 -1.63
C GLU A 132 11.93 4.72 -0.99
N LYS A 133 11.42 5.38 0.04
CA LYS A 133 12.16 6.40 0.82
C LYS A 133 13.34 5.83 1.62
N ILE A 134 13.37 4.52 1.86
CA ILE A 134 14.37 3.87 2.73
C ILE A 134 15.15 2.77 2.03
N ALA A 135 14.64 2.24 0.92
CA ALA A 135 15.28 1.19 0.13
C ALA A 135 14.80 1.24 -1.33
N PRO A 136 15.63 0.88 -2.32
CA PRO A 136 15.31 0.97 -3.75
C PRO A 136 14.36 -0.16 -4.17
N LEU A 137 13.08 -0.06 -3.78
CA LEU A 137 12.08 -1.10 -4.02
C LEU A 137 11.85 -1.35 -5.52
N GLU A 138 11.80 -0.28 -6.33
CA GLU A 138 11.56 -0.38 -7.78
C GLU A 138 12.70 -1.06 -8.51
N GLU A 139 13.96 -0.88 -8.05
CA GLU A 139 15.13 -1.51 -8.64
C GLU A 139 15.29 -2.98 -8.23
N CYS A 140 14.70 -3.37 -7.10
CA CYS A 140 14.80 -4.71 -6.54
C CYS A 140 13.64 -5.60 -7.02
N THR A 141 13.80 -6.21 -8.19
CA THR A 141 12.86 -7.18 -8.76
C THR A 141 13.52 -8.53 -8.98
N PHE A 142 12.72 -9.57 -9.25
CA PHE A 142 13.29 -10.88 -9.59
C PHE A 142 14.03 -10.86 -10.94
N GLU A 143 13.62 -9.98 -11.86
CA GLU A 143 14.25 -9.82 -13.17
C GLU A 143 15.64 -9.20 -13.04
N THR A 144 15.78 -8.21 -12.14
CA THR A 144 17.08 -7.53 -11.91
C THR A 144 18.03 -8.30 -11.01
N PHE A 145 17.56 -9.37 -10.34
CA PHE A 145 18.42 -10.28 -9.58
C PHE A 145 19.20 -11.19 -10.53
N ASN A 146 20.46 -10.84 -10.80
CA ASN A 146 21.32 -11.57 -11.74
C ASN A 146 22.17 -12.62 -11.01
N THR A 147 21.95 -13.88 -11.36
CA THR A 147 22.68 -15.04 -10.79
C THR A 147 24.07 -15.27 -11.41
N GLU A 148 24.38 -14.61 -12.53
CA GLU A 148 25.68 -14.72 -13.17
C GLU A 148 26.84 -14.14 -12.34
N TYR A 149 26.54 -13.25 -11.42
CA TYR A 149 27.53 -12.68 -10.49
C TYR A 149 28.04 -13.70 -9.47
N TYR A 150 27.35 -14.84 -9.31
CA TYR A 150 27.79 -15.87 -8.37
C TYR A 150 28.78 -16.84 -9.05
N PRO A 151 29.82 -17.33 -8.32
CA PRO A 151 30.75 -18.30 -8.82
C PRO A 151 30.04 -19.59 -9.28
N ASN A 152 30.44 -20.12 -10.43
CA ASN A 152 29.88 -21.36 -10.96
C ASN A 152 30.73 -22.61 -10.62
N ASN A 153 31.85 -22.41 -9.89
CA ASN A 153 32.72 -23.49 -9.47
C ASN A 153 32.11 -24.20 -8.26
N ALA A 154 31.91 -25.50 -8.36
CA ALA A 154 31.50 -26.33 -7.23
C ALA A 154 32.76 -26.80 -6.49
N GLU A 155 32.80 -26.65 -5.20
CA GLU A 155 33.85 -27.20 -4.34
C GLU A 155 33.34 -28.50 -3.68
N ASN A 156 34.21 -29.48 -3.53
CA ASN A 156 33.96 -30.75 -2.79
C ASN A 156 32.66 -31.51 -3.16
N GLY A 157 32.18 -31.43 -4.40
CA GLY A 157 30.96 -32.12 -4.81
C GLY A 157 29.66 -31.43 -4.40
N GLU A 158 29.73 -30.25 -3.83
CA GLU A 158 28.58 -29.43 -3.48
C GLU A 158 27.99 -28.69 -4.71
N ILE A 159 26.79 -28.13 -4.53
CA ILE A 159 26.15 -27.33 -5.57
C ILE A 159 26.86 -25.96 -5.63
N SER A 160 27.22 -25.49 -6.83
CA SER A 160 27.88 -24.18 -6.97
C SER A 160 27.04 -23.05 -6.41
N PRO A 161 27.68 -21.95 -5.90
CA PRO A 161 27.00 -20.78 -5.39
C PRO A 161 25.98 -20.22 -6.39
N ARG A 162 26.30 -20.18 -7.71
CA ARG A 162 25.36 -19.76 -8.77
C ARG A 162 24.11 -20.63 -8.79
N ARG A 163 24.25 -21.94 -8.83
CA ARG A 163 23.12 -22.86 -8.88
C ARG A 163 22.28 -22.83 -7.60
N ARG A 164 22.92 -22.54 -6.46
CA ARG A 164 22.22 -22.30 -5.18
C ARG A 164 21.40 -21.02 -5.26
N ALA A 165 21.99 -19.91 -5.76
CA ALA A 165 21.32 -18.64 -5.94
C ALA A 165 20.12 -18.73 -6.92
N GLU A 166 20.26 -19.49 -8.01
CA GLU A 166 19.18 -19.78 -8.96
C GLU A 166 18.00 -20.49 -8.27
N LYS A 167 18.27 -21.55 -7.51
CA LYS A 167 17.23 -22.26 -6.74
C LYS A 167 16.56 -21.37 -5.70
N ILE A 168 17.33 -20.52 -5.01
CA ILE A 168 16.77 -19.56 -4.05
C ILE A 168 15.88 -18.55 -4.75
N LYS A 169 16.32 -17.99 -5.89
CA LYS A 169 15.51 -17.09 -6.73
C LYS A 169 14.19 -17.75 -7.14
N GLU A 170 14.23 -18.96 -7.67
CA GLU A 170 13.04 -19.73 -8.04
C GLU A 170 12.09 -19.95 -6.85
N ASN A 171 12.64 -20.30 -5.68
CA ASN A 171 11.87 -20.47 -4.46
C ASN A 171 11.22 -19.16 -4.03
N CYS A 172 11.94 -18.03 -4.11
CA CYS A 172 11.40 -16.70 -3.79
C CYS A 172 10.30 -16.27 -4.78
N ILE A 173 10.46 -16.55 -6.08
CA ILE A 173 9.41 -16.29 -7.08
C ILE A 173 8.16 -17.10 -6.75
N ARG A 174 8.32 -18.41 -6.48
CA ARG A 174 7.19 -19.28 -6.12
C ARG A 174 6.51 -18.82 -4.82
N TYR A 175 7.30 -18.46 -3.81
CA TYR A 175 6.82 -17.92 -2.55
C TYR A 175 6.00 -16.63 -2.77
N ALA A 176 6.55 -15.65 -3.49
CA ALA A 176 5.90 -14.39 -3.79
C ALA A 176 4.62 -14.57 -4.65
N THR A 177 4.68 -15.47 -5.65
CA THR A 177 3.52 -15.79 -6.50
C THR A 177 2.38 -16.42 -5.70
N ASN A 178 2.69 -17.25 -4.71
CA ASN A 178 1.69 -17.92 -3.85
C ASN A 178 1.50 -17.21 -2.50
N PHE A 179 2.05 -16.01 -2.32
CA PHE A 179 2.01 -15.29 -1.05
C PHE A 179 0.59 -15.10 -0.53
N SER A 180 0.42 -15.41 0.74
CA SER A 180 -0.78 -15.21 1.55
C SER A 180 -0.39 -14.82 2.98
N LYS A 181 -1.37 -14.36 3.78
CA LYS A 181 -1.14 -14.04 5.21
C LYS A 181 -0.61 -15.22 6.04
N ASN A 182 -0.85 -16.45 5.58
CA ASN A 182 -0.39 -17.68 6.26
C ASN A 182 0.85 -18.29 5.58
N SER A 183 1.55 -17.54 4.74
CA SER A 183 2.79 -18.00 4.13
C SER A 183 3.85 -18.24 5.20
N LYS A 184 4.74 -19.21 5.00
CA LYS A 184 5.81 -19.52 5.95
C LYS A 184 6.81 -18.35 6.00
N SER A 185 7.35 -18.06 7.17
CA SER A 185 8.41 -17.06 7.32
C SER A 185 9.71 -17.50 6.64
N LEU A 186 10.49 -16.55 6.14
CA LEU A 186 11.77 -16.79 5.46
C LEU A 186 12.92 -16.21 6.28
N PHE A 187 14.06 -16.92 6.25
CA PHE A 187 15.27 -16.46 6.89
C PHE A 187 16.43 -16.53 5.90
N PHE A 188 16.93 -15.36 5.47
CA PHE A 188 18.06 -15.24 4.58
C PHE A 188 19.37 -15.13 5.33
N MET A 189 20.31 -16.01 5.03
CA MET A 189 21.66 -15.99 5.57
C MET A 189 22.70 -15.86 4.45
N GLY A 190 23.85 -15.32 4.78
CA GLY A 190 24.99 -15.22 3.89
C GLY A 190 25.76 -13.93 4.04
N GLY A 191 26.94 -13.86 3.49
CA GLY A 191 27.82 -12.70 3.56
C GLY A 191 27.19 -11.42 3.03
N THR A 192 27.89 -10.32 3.27
CA THR A 192 27.46 -8.98 2.77
C THR A 192 27.46 -8.95 1.23
N GLY A 193 26.52 -8.22 0.64
CA GLY A 193 26.46 -8.02 -0.81
C GLY A 193 25.99 -9.22 -1.64
N LEU A 194 25.41 -10.24 -1.01
CA LEU A 194 24.89 -11.45 -1.70
C LEU A 194 23.41 -11.35 -2.11
N GLY A 195 22.79 -10.16 -2.08
CA GLY A 195 21.45 -9.93 -2.60
C GLY A 195 20.30 -10.37 -1.69
N LYS A 196 20.52 -10.58 -0.38
CA LYS A 196 19.46 -10.90 0.60
C LYS A 196 18.38 -9.82 0.61
N THR A 197 18.78 -8.57 0.80
CA THR A 197 17.89 -7.40 0.74
C THR A 197 17.16 -7.31 -0.60
N HIS A 198 17.85 -7.55 -1.71
CA HIS A 198 17.25 -7.55 -3.05
C HIS A 198 16.10 -8.55 -3.16
N LEU A 199 16.31 -9.81 -2.76
CA LEU A 199 15.26 -10.84 -2.79
C LEU A 199 14.11 -10.52 -1.83
N SER A 200 14.41 -9.98 -0.65
CA SER A 200 13.39 -9.56 0.33
C SER A 200 12.49 -8.45 -0.26
N LEU A 201 13.11 -7.44 -0.90
CA LEU A 201 12.38 -6.35 -1.57
C LEU A 201 11.63 -6.83 -2.83
N ALA A 202 12.17 -7.78 -3.60
CA ALA A 202 11.46 -8.38 -4.73
C ALA A 202 10.19 -9.10 -4.28
N ILE A 203 10.24 -9.81 -3.14
CA ILE A 203 9.04 -10.42 -2.53
C ILE A 203 8.06 -9.33 -2.06
N ALA A 204 8.56 -8.27 -1.40
CA ALA A 204 7.74 -7.13 -0.95
C ALA A 204 6.97 -6.50 -2.13
N ASN A 205 7.65 -6.29 -3.25
CA ASN A 205 7.07 -5.72 -4.46
C ASN A 205 5.87 -6.52 -4.96
N VAL A 206 5.99 -7.84 -5.02
CA VAL A 206 4.89 -8.72 -5.41
C VAL A 206 3.77 -8.72 -4.37
N ALA A 207 4.10 -8.75 -3.07
CA ALA A 207 3.11 -8.72 -1.99
C ALA A 207 2.28 -7.43 -2.01
N ILE A 208 2.91 -6.26 -2.18
CA ILE A 208 2.23 -4.97 -2.32
C ILE A 208 1.31 -4.97 -3.55
N ASN A 209 1.79 -5.49 -4.69
CA ASN A 209 1.00 -5.60 -5.92
C ASN A 209 -0.27 -6.45 -5.73
N LYS A 210 -0.19 -7.48 -4.89
CA LYS A 210 -1.35 -8.28 -4.50
C LYS A 210 -2.26 -7.60 -3.47
N GLY A 211 -1.85 -6.46 -2.92
CA GLY A 211 -2.64 -5.66 -1.97
C GLY A 211 -2.37 -5.99 -0.51
N TYR A 212 -1.29 -6.70 -0.20
CA TYR A 212 -0.87 -6.91 1.19
C TYR A 212 -0.12 -5.69 1.72
N SER A 213 -0.28 -5.42 3.01
CA SER A 213 0.53 -4.42 3.71
C SER A 213 1.91 -4.99 4.01
N VAL A 214 2.94 -4.15 3.84
CA VAL A 214 4.34 -4.55 4.05
C VAL A 214 5.06 -3.50 4.87
N ILE A 215 5.73 -3.93 5.94
CA ILE A 215 6.70 -3.10 6.64
C ILE A 215 8.09 -3.65 6.32
N TYR A 216 8.97 -2.77 5.84
CA TYR A 216 10.40 -3.03 5.64
C TYR A 216 11.21 -2.07 6.48
N GLY A 217 12.24 -2.59 7.14
CA GLY A 217 13.24 -1.79 7.83
C GLY A 217 14.41 -2.64 8.29
N THR A 218 15.54 -1.96 8.54
CA THR A 218 16.67 -2.64 9.20
C THR A 218 16.31 -2.98 10.65
N ALA A 219 16.83 -4.08 11.17
CA ALA A 219 16.61 -4.45 12.57
C ALA A 219 16.98 -3.30 13.52
N GLN A 220 18.07 -2.57 13.22
CA GLN A 220 18.50 -1.41 13.98
C GLN A 220 17.43 -0.31 14.04
N ASN A 221 16.84 0.05 12.90
CA ASN A 221 15.84 1.14 12.85
C ASN A 221 14.53 0.73 13.52
N ILE A 222 14.03 -0.47 13.23
CA ILE A 222 12.77 -0.96 13.80
C ILE A 222 12.90 -1.09 15.33
N LEU A 223 13.91 -1.79 15.82
CA LEU A 223 14.09 -1.98 17.26
C LEU A 223 14.43 -0.68 17.99
N GLY A 224 15.13 0.25 17.33
CA GLY A 224 15.40 1.59 17.84
C GLY A 224 14.14 2.43 18.03
N ASP A 225 13.24 2.43 17.06
CA ASP A 225 11.97 3.14 17.14
C ASP A 225 11.04 2.55 18.21
N LEU A 226 10.97 1.21 18.30
CA LEU A 226 10.20 0.54 19.34
C LEU A 226 10.76 0.82 20.75
N GLN A 227 12.08 0.93 20.88
CA GLN A 227 12.70 1.35 22.11
C GLN A 227 12.31 2.78 22.50
N ASN A 228 12.31 3.70 21.53
CA ASN A 228 11.87 5.08 21.74
C ASN A 228 10.39 5.16 22.11
N GLU A 229 9.53 4.39 21.44
CA GLU A 229 8.10 4.29 21.77
C GLU A 229 7.88 3.84 23.22
N ASN A 230 8.58 2.78 23.63
CA ASN A 230 8.50 2.24 25.00
C ASN A 230 8.94 3.25 26.06
N PHE A 231 9.90 4.12 25.74
CA PHE A 231 10.36 5.19 26.66
C PHE A 231 9.54 6.49 26.55
N GLY A 232 8.42 6.47 25.84
CA GLY A 232 7.52 7.63 25.67
C GLY A 232 8.07 8.73 24.76
N ARG A 233 9.11 8.45 23.96
CA ARG A 233 9.68 9.35 22.95
C ARG A 233 8.93 9.14 21.63
N LEU A 234 7.78 9.79 21.48
CA LEU A 234 6.85 9.53 20.38
C LEU A 234 7.11 10.35 19.11
N ASP A 235 8.06 11.27 19.15
CA ASP A 235 8.35 12.16 18.03
C ASP A 235 9.15 11.44 16.94
N ASN A 236 8.69 11.60 15.69
CA ASN A 236 9.34 11.10 14.47
C ASN A 236 9.51 9.56 14.38
N LEU A 237 8.72 8.78 15.10
CA LEU A 237 8.76 7.32 14.97
C LEU A 237 8.21 6.89 13.61
N LYS A 238 8.98 6.07 12.89
CA LYS A 238 8.55 5.44 11.62
C LYS A 238 7.79 4.14 11.87
N TYR A 239 8.11 3.44 12.96
CA TYR A 239 7.60 2.13 13.28
C TYR A 239 6.96 2.13 14.68
N ARG A 240 5.79 1.49 14.78
CA ARG A 240 5.08 1.31 16.05
C ARG A 240 4.85 -0.18 16.33
N GLU A 241 4.83 -0.56 17.59
CA GLU A 241 4.75 -1.97 17.99
C GLU A 241 3.50 -2.65 17.41
N ASN A 242 2.33 -2.03 17.54
CA ASN A 242 1.08 -2.58 17.00
C ASN A 242 1.12 -2.79 15.49
N GLU A 243 1.73 -1.87 14.73
CA GLU A 243 1.84 -1.99 13.26
C GLU A 243 2.79 -3.14 12.87
N ILE A 244 3.92 -3.26 13.58
CA ILE A 244 4.90 -4.35 13.37
C ILE A 244 4.28 -5.71 13.65
N LEU A 245 3.45 -5.83 14.70
CA LEU A 245 2.82 -7.09 15.07
C LEU A 245 1.69 -7.51 14.12
N ASP A 246 0.96 -6.56 13.52
CA ASP A 246 -0.27 -6.81 12.73
C ASP A 246 -0.09 -6.76 11.21
N VAL A 247 1.03 -6.21 10.70
CA VAL A 247 1.28 -6.10 9.25
C VAL A 247 1.26 -7.46 8.55
N ASP A 248 0.73 -7.51 7.31
CA ASP A 248 0.61 -8.76 6.56
C ASP A 248 1.97 -9.40 6.24
N LEU A 249 3.01 -8.60 5.97
CA LEU A 249 4.40 -9.04 5.79
C LEU A 249 5.35 -8.08 6.51
N LEU A 250 6.14 -8.59 7.43
CA LEU A 250 7.23 -7.87 8.07
C LEU A 250 8.57 -8.30 7.45
N ILE A 251 9.44 -7.33 7.13
CA ILE A 251 10.81 -7.58 6.68
C ILE A 251 11.77 -6.88 7.64
N LEU A 252 12.51 -7.68 8.41
CA LEU A 252 13.60 -7.25 9.28
C LEU A 252 14.93 -7.50 8.56
N ASP A 253 15.50 -6.45 8.00
CA ASP A 253 16.74 -6.54 7.24
C ASP A 253 17.97 -6.32 8.13
N ASP A 254 19.07 -7.00 7.80
CA ASP A 254 20.37 -6.93 8.48
C ASP A 254 20.31 -7.17 10.00
N LEU A 255 19.62 -8.25 10.42
CA LEU A 255 19.59 -8.68 11.83
C LEU A 255 21.00 -8.94 12.34
N GLY A 256 21.33 -8.38 13.52
CA GLY A 256 22.65 -8.44 14.17
C GLY A 256 23.46 -7.16 14.01
N THR A 257 22.95 -6.14 13.33
CA THR A 257 23.59 -4.82 13.21
C THR A 257 23.09 -3.83 14.25
N GLU A 258 22.00 -4.16 14.94
CA GLU A 258 21.42 -3.32 15.98
C GLU A 258 22.25 -3.29 17.26
N PHE A 259 22.06 -2.22 18.05
CA PHE A 259 22.67 -2.12 19.35
C PHE A 259 22.02 -3.12 20.31
N LYS A 260 22.78 -4.18 20.67
CA LYS A 260 22.31 -5.24 21.56
C LYS A 260 22.19 -4.75 22.99
N ASN A 261 20.99 -4.78 23.54
CA ASN A 261 20.70 -4.59 24.96
C ASN A 261 19.55 -5.51 25.40
N ALA A 262 19.23 -5.55 26.67
CA ALA A 262 18.16 -6.41 27.19
C ALA A 262 16.78 -6.10 26.58
N TYR A 263 16.51 -4.84 26.28
CA TYR A 263 15.26 -4.42 25.64
C TYR A 263 15.18 -4.92 24.20
N THR A 264 16.21 -4.66 23.38
CA THR A 264 16.19 -5.05 21.95
C THR A 264 16.07 -6.56 21.77
N VAL A 265 16.76 -7.35 22.61
CA VAL A 265 16.64 -8.83 22.60
C VAL A 265 15.23 -9.27 23.00
N SER A 266 14.64 -8.68 24.04
CA SER A 266 13.28 -9.00 24.48
C SER A 266 12.24 -8.58 23.45
N CYS A 267 12.40 -7.42 22.85
CA CYS A 267 11.52 -6.89 21.81
C CYS A 267 11.55 -7.78 20.54
N LEU A 268 12.76 -8.16 20.07
CA LEU A 268 12.91 -9.09 18.94
C LEU A 268 12.25 -10.44 19.23
N TYR A 269 12.46 -11.00 20.43
CA TYR A 269 11.79 -12.23 20.83
C TYR A 269 10.27 -12.08 20.79
N ASN A 270 9.73 -10.98 21.31
CA ASN A 270 8.29 -10.69 21.30
C ASN A 270 7.74 -10.63 19.87
N ILE A 271 8.40 -9.89 18.97
CA ILE A 271 8.00 -9.79 17.56
C ILE A 271 7.96 -11.18 16.92
N ILE A 272 9.05 -11.95 17.00
CA ILE A 272 9.15 -13.28 16.39
C ILE A 272 8.07 -14.21 16.97
N ASN A 273 7.95 -14.27 18.28
CA ASN A 273 7.01 -15.17 18.96
C ASN A 273 5.56 -14.84 18.67
N THR A 274 5.19 -13.55 18.73
CA THR A 274 3.81 -13.10 18.48
C THR A 274 3.41 -13.37 17.03
N ARG A 275 4.29 -13.05 16.06
CA ARG A 275 3.99 -13.24 14.65
C ARG A 275 3.95 -14.71 14.25
N ILE A 276 4.79 -15.58 14.85
CA ILE A 276 4.67 -17.05 14.68
C ILE A 276 3.32 -17.52 15.20
N GLY A 277 2.92 -17.10 16.44
CA GLY A 277 1.63 -17.46 17.02
C GLY A 277 0.43 -16.99 16.19
N ALA A 278 0.51 -15.82 15.61
CA ALA A 278 -0.50 -15.25 14.70
C ALA A 278 -0.43 -15.81 13.27
N LYS A 279 0.56 -16.65 12.95
CA LYS A 279 0.85 -17.18 11.59
C LYS A 279 1.07 -16.07 10.56
N LEU A 280 1.64 -14.94 10.98
CA LEU A 280 1.95 -13.82 10.10
C LEU A 280 3.38 -13.97 9.55
N PRO A 281 3.58 -13.94 8.23
CA PRO A 281 4.88 -14.14 7.61
C PRO A 281 5.85 -13.01 7.97
N THR A 282 7.07 -13.42 8.30
CA THR A 282 8.18 -12.50 8.56
C THR A 282 9.37 -12.94 7.71
N ILE A 283 10.01 -12.00 7.04
CA ILE A 283 11.29 -12.20 6.36
C ILE A 283 12.37 -11.56 7.22
N ILE A 284 13.40 -12.32 7.53
CA ILE A 284 14.57 -11.81 8.26
C ILE A 284 15.80 -12.07 7.41
N SER A 285 16.69 -11.09 7.29
CA SER A 285 18.01 -11.27 6.71
C SER A 285 19.11 -11.04 7.74
N THR A 286 20.23 -11.75 7.58
CA THR A 286 21.40 -11.58 8.46
C THR A 286 22.70 -11.95 7.72
N ASN A 287 23.78 -11.34 8.17
CA ASN A 287 25.13 -11.75 7.76
C ASN A 287 25.72 -12.84 8.66
N TYR A 288 25.06 -13.17 9.75
CA TYR A 288 25.54 -14.15 10.72
C TYR A 288 25.18 -15.58 10.30
N THR A 289 26.04 -16.51 10.66
CA THR A 289 25.74 -17.94 10.71
C THR A 289 24.81 -18.25 11.89
N ILE A 290 24.19 -19.43 11.88
CA ILE A 290 23.36 -19.89 13.01
C ILE A 290 24.15 -19.92 14.33
N LYS A 291 25.43 -20.27 14.27
CA LYS A 291 26.30 -20.28 15.46
C LYS A 291 26.53 -18.87 16.00
N GLU A 292 26.87 -17.92 15.14
CA GLU A 292 27.05 -16.52 15.54
C GLU A 292 25.75 -15.90 16.06
N LEU A 293 24.60 -16.26 15.49
CA LEU A 293 23.30 -15.84 16.00
C LEU A 293 23.02 -16.37 17.40
N LEU A 294 23.39 -17.64 17.67
CA LEU A 294 23.24 -18.23 19.01
C LEU A 294 24.14 -17.51 20.02
N ASP A 295 25.36 -17.15 19.65
CA ASP A 295 26.28 -16.40 20.47
C ASP A 295 25.83 -14.94 20.68
N PHE A 296 25.23 -14.35 19.66
CA PHE A 296 24.76 -12.96 19.72
C PHE A 296 23.43 -12.81 20.45
N TYR A 297 22.41 -13.64 20.20
CA TYR A 297 21.10 -13.49 20.85
C TYR A 297 20.94 -14.45 22.05
N ASP A 298 20.28 -15.51 21.89
CA ASP A 298 20.16 -16.63 22.83
C ASP A 298 19.49 -17.83 22.11
N GLN A 299 19.42 -18.95 22.81
CA GLN A 299 18.84 -20.18 22.30
C GLN A 299 17.34 -20.02 21.97
N ARG A 300 16.60 -19.15 22.68
CA ARG A 300 15.14 -18.99 22.50
C ARG A 300 14.82 -18.38 21.15
N ILE A 301 15.54 -17.33 20.72
CA ILE A 301 15.37 -16.67 19.42
C ILE A 301 15.84 -17.60 18.31
N THR A 302 17.07 -18.16 18.45
CA THR A 302 17.68 -19.00 17.41
C THR A 302 16.86 -20.26 17.17
N SER A 303 16.36 -20.92 18.21
CA SER A 303 15.51 -22.11 18.09
C SER A 303 14.20 -21.83 17.37
N ARG A 304 13.55 -20.68 17.61
CA ARG A 304 12.31 -20.29 16.89
C ARG A 304 12.58 -20.04 15.42
N ILE A 305 13.67 -19.33 15.10
CA ILE A 305 14.06 -19.08 13.73
C ILE A 305 14.34 -20.39 13.00
N THR A 306 15.17 -21.26 13.55
CA THR A 306 15.55 -22.52 12.90
C THR A 306 14.39 -23.51 12.81
N GLY A 307 13.44 -23.51 13.75
CA GLY A 307 12.28 -24.41 13.76
C GLY A 307 11.14 -23.95 12.84
N GLU A 308 10.88 -22.65 12.77
CA GLU A 308 9.67 -22.12 12.15
C GLU A 308 9.89 -21.45 10.80
N TYR A 309 11.12 -20.96 10.51
CA TYR A 309 11.43 -20.28 9.27
C TYR A 309 12.00 -21.22 8.21
N SER A 310 11.79 -20.91 6.95
CA SER A 310 12.51 -21.54 5.84
C SER A 310 13.86 -20.87 5.67
N LEU A 311 14.93 -21.62 5.91
CA LEU A 311 16.30 -21.10 5.84
C LEU A 311 16.78 -21.08 4.38
N LEU A 312 17.31 -19.95 3.94
CA LEU A 312 17.82 -19.69 2.60
C LEU A 312 19.23 -19.09 2.72
N THR A 313 20.25 -19.89 2.38
CA THR A 313 21.66 -19.49 2.52
C THR A 313 22.23 -19.13 1.16
N LEU A 314 22.62 -17.86 0.99
CA LEU A 314 23.36 -17.36 -0.16
C LEU A 314 24.86 -17.42 0.11
N GLU A 315 25.61 -17.90 -0.87
CA GLU A 315 27.06 -18.07 -0.81
C GLU A 315 27.73 -17.41 -2.03
N GLY A 316 28.95 -16.95 -1.88
CA GLY A 316 29.71 -16.31 -2.95
C GLY A 316 30.45 -15.08 -2.45
N ASN A 317 30.88 -14.25 -3.38
CA ASN A 317 31.59 -13.01 -3.16
C ASN A 317 30.64 -11.81 -3.18
N ASP A 318 31.02 -10.71 -2.51
CA ASP A 318 30.21 -9.47 -2.54
C ASP A 318 30.04 -8.96 -3.99
N ILE A 319 28.82 -9.02 -4.48
CA ILE A 319 28.45 -8.68 -5.88
C ILE A 319 28.73 -7.20 -6.19
N ARG A 320 28.74 -6.33 -5.17
CA ARG A 320 29.01 -4.89 -5.36
C ARG A 320 30.41 -4.59 -5.90
N TYR A 321 31.37 -5.51 -5.68
CA TYR A 321 32.72 -5.39 -6.26
C TYR A 321 32.78 -5.92 -7.71
N ILE A 322 31.81 -6.71 -8.14
CA ILE A 322 31.77 -7.32 -9.47
C ILE A 322 31.05 -6.40 -10.47
N LYS A 323 30.10 -5.58 -10.00
CA LYS A 323 29.34 -4.62 -10.82
C LYS A 323 30.12 -3.35 -11.22
N LYS A 324 31.36 -3.20 -10.76
CA LYS A 324 32.26 -2.12 -11.20
C LYS A 324 32.98 -2.55 -12.47
#